data_37ffadf8a1e489d9dc4f31c442a39449
#
_entry.id   37ffadf8a1e489d9dc4f31c442a39449
#
_cell.length_a   1.000
_cell.length_b   1.000
_cell.length_c   1.000
_cell.angle_alpha   90.00
_cell.angle_beta   90.00
_cell.angle_gamma   90.00
#
_symmetry.space_group_name_H-M   'P 1'
#
loop_
_entity.id
_entity.type
_entity.pdbx_description
1 polymer ?
#
loop_
_entity_poly.entity_id
_entity_poly.type
_entity_poly.pdbx_seq_one_letter_code
_entity_poly.pdbx_strand_id
1 'polypeptide(L)'
;MTLFRGPLLAAVVALLAACAPAAWAPAEEGAIQLPPGFRMDTFASGLGAPRFMAVSPSGDLFVSVPSRGQIVALPDRDGRGKAERAIIFADGLKRPHGLAFFRGFLYVAETGAVVRFPYRPGDLTGGKPEVVVRDLPGGGGHWTRTITFGPGGKMYVSVGSSCNVCEERDPRRAAILQFEPDGSGGRLFARGIRNAVGITFHPGTGELWATDNGRDWLGDDFPPDRILVVKEGAHYGWPYCNGRRVPDPDLGRPDFCKTTALPAVEIQAHSAPLGLTFYTGGMFPAEYRGDLFVGLHGSWNRSVQTGYKIIRIPMRGGTPGVPEDFATGWLQGSQAWGRPVDVITGKDGALYVSDDRAGRIYRIAYSTR
;
A
#
# COMPACT_ATOMS: atom_id res chain seq x y z
N MET A 1 67.68 -25.71 54.14
CA MET A 1 66.26 -25.52 54.52
C MET A 1 65.83 -24.24 53.88
N THR A 2 65.27 -24.33 52.71
CA THR A 2 64.80 -23.18 51.91
C THR A 2 63.37 -23.47 51.49
N LEU A 3 62.39 -22.72 52.00
CA LEU A 3 60.97 -22.81 51.74
C LEU A 3 60.61 -22.01 50.44
N PHE A 4 60.12 -22.70 49.41
CA PHE A 4 59.54 -22.09 48.23
C PHE A 4 58.06 -21.72 48.48
N ARG A 5 57.74 -20.45 48.36
CA ARG A 5 56.36 -19.93 48.31
C ARG A 5 55.96 -19.78 46.83
N GLY A 6 55.02 -20.55 46.38
CA GLY A 6 54.39 -20.38 45.06
C GLY A 6 53.27 -19.34 45.11
N PRO A 7 52.96 -18.61 44.01
CA PRO A 7 51.89 -17.61 43.99
C PRO A 7 50.53 -18.26 43.69
N LEU A 8 49.51 -17.78 44.41
CA LEU A 8 48.09 -18.06 44.12
C LEU A 8 47.68 -17.27 42.85
N LEU A 9 47.20 -18.01 41.84
CA LEU A 9 46.44 -17.43 40.73
C LEU A 9 44.99 -17.25 41.18
N ALA A 10 44.52 -16.00 41.22
CA ALA A 10 43.11 -15.66 41.37
C ALA A 10 42.45 -15.67 39.97
N ALA A 11 41.55 -16.60 39.74
CA ALA A 11 40.72 -16.65 38.51
C ALA A 11 39.60 -15.61 38.63
N VAL A 12 39.62 -14.59 37.76
CA VAL A 12 38.51 -13.64 37.60
C VAL A 12 37.52 -14.24 36.62
N VAL A 13 36.37 -14.67 37.13
CA VAL A 13 35.24 -15.08 36.29
C VAL A 13 34.47 -13.84 35.86
N ALA A 14 34.60 -13.43 34.60
CA ALA A 14 33.81 -12.38 34.01
C ALA A 14 32.42 -12.92 33.64
N LEU A 15 31.35 -12.51 34.35
CA LEU A 15 29.98 -12.75 33.96
C LEU A 15 29.64 -11.83 32.75
N LEU A 16 29.58 -12.42 31.58
CA LEU A 16 28.96 -11.79 30.41
C LEU A 16 27.43 -11.89 30.56
N ALA A 17 26.80 -10.80 30.97
CA ALA A 17 25.35 -10.66 30.90
C ALA A 17 24.96 -10.50 29.44
N ALA A 18 24.40 -11.53 28.83
CA ALA A 18 23.80 -11.48 27.50
C ALA A 18 22.50 -10.65 27.59
N CYS A 19 22.51 -9.43 27.06
CA CYS A 19 21.30 -8.67 26.78
C CYS A 19 20.54 -9.38 25.66
N ALA A 20 19.53 -10.18 26.01
CA ALA A 20 18.56 -10.67 25.05
C ALA A 20 17.75 -9.46 24.53
N PRO A 21 17.49 -9.35 23.20
CA PRO A 21 16.64 -8.30 22.69
C PRO A 21 15.23 -8.49 23.27
N ALA A 22 14.65 -7.42 23.82
CA ALA A 22 13.28 -7.43 24.34
C ALA A 22 12.32 -7.86 23.21
N ALA A 23 11.70 -9.02 23.39
CA ALA A 23 10.62 -9.46 22.51
C ALA A 23 9.48 -8.45 22.63
N TRP A 24 9.09 -7.84 21.51
CA TRP A 24 7.96 -6.92 21.45
C TRP A 24 6.70 -7.70 21.76
N ALA A 25 6.05 -7.36 22.86
CA ALA A 25 4.71 -7.88 23.14
C ALA A 25 3.75 -7.38 22.06
N PRO A 26 2.90 -8.24 21.49
CA PRO A 26 1.87 -7.79 20.55
C PRO A 26 0.94 -6.81 21.27
N ALA A 27 0.76 -5.62 20.70
CA ALA A 27 -0.22 -4.66 21.23
C ALA A 27 -1.63 -5.22 21.04
N GLU A 28 -2.48 -5.00 22.04
CA GLU A 28 -3.86 -5.52 22.04
C GLU A 28 -4.72 -4.84 20.96
N GLU A 29 -5.58 -5.62 20.31
CA GLU A 29 -6.51 -5.17 19.25
C GLU A 29 -7.53 -4.11 19.74
N GLY A 30 -7.67 -3.89 21.02
CA GLY A 30 -8.58 -2.91 21.64
C GLY A 30 -8.18 -1.44 21.49
N ALA A 31 -7.03 -1.14 20.86
CA ALA A 31 -6.52 0.23 20.76
C ALA A 31 -7.05 1.01 19.52
N ILE A 32 -7.77 0.36 18.59
CA ILE A 32 -8.28 1.02 17.38
C ILE A 32 -9.56 1.80 17.70
N GLN A 33 -9.56 3.07 17.30
CA GLN A 33 -10.72 3.96 17.40
C GLN A 33 -11.40 4.04 16.04
N LEU A 34 -12.72 3.89 16.04
CA LEU A 34 -13.60 3.91 14.89
C LEU A 34 -14.84 4.78 15.18
N PRO A 35 -15.53 5.29 14.16
CA PRO A 35 -16.83 5.92 14.36
C PRO A 35 -17.85 4.99 15.02
N PRO A 36 -18.88 5.52 15.70
CA PRO A 36 -19.93 4.72 16.32
C PRO A 36 -20.57 3.71 15.37
N GLY A 37 -20.82 2.48 15.86
CA GLY A 37 -21.41 1.39 15.09
C GLY A 37 -20.41 0.57 14.26
N PHE A 38 -19.19 1.03 14.12
CA PHE A 38 -18.12 0.27 13.48
C PHE A 38 -17.33 -0.57 14.49
N ARG A 39 -16.87 -1.73 14.04
CA ARG A 39 -15.93 -2.58 14.77
C ARG A 39 -14.86 -3.13 13.85
N MET A 40 -13.68 -3.39 14.39
CA MET A 40 -12.58 -4.01 13.68
C MET A 40 -12.22 -5.34 14.35
N ASP A 41 -12.20 -6.40 13.55
CA ASP A 41 -11.80 -7.74 13.97
C ASP A 41 -10.61 -8.21 13.15
N THR A 42 -9.78 -9.11 13.70
CA THR A 42 -8.72 -9.76 12.92
C THR A 42 -9.33 -10.79 11.97
N PHE A 43 -9.20 -10.56 10.66
CA PHE A 43 -9.61 -11.50 9.61
C PHE A 43 -8.61 -12.63 9.42
N ALA A 44 -7.31 -12.31 9.35
CA ALA A 44 -6.23 -13.26 9.23
C ALA A 44 -4.96 -12.74 9.91
N SER A 45 -4.11 -13.64 10.41
CA SER A 45 -2.86 -13.33 11.09
C SER A 45 -1.73 -14.28 10.70
N GLY A 46 -0.48 -13.98 11.11
CA GLY A 46 0.69 -14.82 10.80
C GLY A 46 1.14 -14.77 9.35
N LEU A 47 0.69 -13.76 8.59
CA LEU A 47 0.96 -13.63 7.17
C LEU A 47 2.38 -13.10 6.85
N GLY A 48 3.14 -12.68 7.87
CA GLY A 48 4.40 -11.97 7.68
C GLY A 48 4.16 -10.49 7.38
N ALA A 49 4.50 -10.02 6.18
CA ALA A 49 4.28 -8.63 5.77
C ALA A 49 3.29 -8.56 4.59
N PRO A 50 1.96 -8.74 4.84
CA PRO A 50 0.95 -8.67 3.79
C PRO A 50 0.84 -7.24 3.24
N ARG A 51 0.71 -7.14 1.92
CA ARG A 51 0.67 -5.83 1.27
C ARG A 51 -0.66 -5.61 0.56
N PHE A 52 -0.71 -5.70 -0.77
CA PHE A 52 -1.90 -5.41 -1.55
C PHE A 52 -2.82 -6.62 -1.66
N MET A 53 -4.12 -6.34 -1.69
CA MET A 53 -5.18 -7.32 -1.68
C MET A 53 -6.05 -7.24 -2.94
N ALA A 54 -6.72 -8.33 -3.26
CA ALA A 54 -7.77 -8.36 -4.26
C ALA A 54 -8.86 -9.35 -3.85
N VAL A 55 -10.12 -9.02 -4.12
CA VAL A 55 -11.24 -9.94 -3.94
C VAL A 55 -11.46 -10.70 -5.24
N SER A 56 -11.46 -12.02 -5.15
CA SER A 56 -11.70 -12.89 -6.30
C SER A 56 -13.17 -12.85 -6.76
N PRO A 57 -13.47 -13.28 -7.97
CA PRO A 57 -14.87 -13.42 -8.45
C PRO A 57 -15.74 -14.34 -7.58
N SER A 58 -15.13 -15.30 -6.85
CA SER A 58 -15.85 -16.15 -5.87
C SER A 58 -16.05 -15.44 -4.51
N GLY A 59 -15.31 -14.34 -4.25
CA GLY A 59 -15.35 -13.58 -2.99
C GLY A 59 -14.24 -13.92 -2.01
N ASP A 60 -13.35 -14.85 -2.35
CA ASP A 60 -12.17 -15.14 -1.54
C ASP A 60 -11.18 -13.96 -1.61
N LEU A 61 -10.56 -13.61 -0.48
CA LEU A 61 -9.55 -12.56 -0.42
C LEU A 61 -8.18 -13.13 -0.79
N PHE A 62 -7.45 -12.40 -1.64
CA PHE A 62 -6.06 -12.71 -1.99
C PHE A 62 -5.16 -11.58 -1.53
N VAL A 63 -3.96 -11.90 -1.05
CA VAL A 63 -2.98 -10.91 -0.59
C VAL A 63 -1.57 -11.25 -1.07
N SER A 64 -0.82 -10.22 -1.44
CA SER A 64 0.60 -10.33 -1.73
C SER A 64 1.44 -10.30 -0.45
N VAL A 65 2.45 -11.16 -0.39
CA VAL A 65 3.46 -11.19 0.69
C VAL A 65 4.84 -11.07 0.05
N PRO A 66 5.28 -9.84 -0.29
CA PRO A 66 6.50 -9.61 -1.09
C PRO A 66 7.78 -10.18 -0.49
N SER A 67 7.89 -10.13 0.85
CA SER A 67 9.05 -10.66 1.59
C SER A 67 9.22 -12.17 1.47
N ARG A 68 8.13 -12.89 1.16
CA ARG A 68 8.12 -14.33 0.94
C ARG A 68 8.03 -14.71 -0.54
N GLY A 69 7.83 -13.75 -1.44
CA GLY A 69 7.58 -14.01 -2.85
C GLY A 69 6.26 -14.74 -3.10
N GLN A 70 5.24 -14.51 -2.27
CA GLN A 70 4.02 -15.31 -2.24
C GLN A 70 2.77 -14.48 -2.53
N ILE A 71 1.78 -15.15 -3.11
CA ILE A 71 0.37 -14.75 -3.08
C ILE A 71 -0.36 -15.78 -2.20
N VAL A 72 -1.13 -15.28 -1.25
CA VAL A 72 -1.89 -16.10 -0.29
C VAL A 72 -3.38 -15.89 -0.51
N ALA A 73 -4.13 -16.98 -0.65
CA ALA A 73 -5.58 -17.00 -0.69
C ALA A 73 -6.14 -17.22 0.72
N LEU A 74 -7.16 -16.46 1.07
CA LEU A 74 -7.78 -16.41 2.40
C LEU A 74 -9.32 -16.59 2.25
N PRO A 75 -9.81 -17.82 2.13
CA PRO A 75 -11.23 -18.08 2.00
C PRO A 75 -11.97 -17.80 3.33
N ASP A 76 -13.19 -17.25 3.21
CA ASP A 76 -14.20 -17.13 4.28
C ASP A 76 -15.56 -17.59 3.70
N ARG A 77 -15.66 -18.90 3.42
CA ARG A 77 -16.82 -19.47 2.74
C ARG A 77 -17.99 -19.70 3.68
N ASP A 78 -17.72 -19.80 4.97
CA ASP A 78 -18.74 -19.89 6.03
C ASP A 78 -19.30 -18.51 6.45
N GLY A 79 -18.74 -17.40 5.92
CA GLY A 79 -19.22 -16.03 6.11
C GLY A 79 -19.07 -15.50 7.54
N ARG A 80 -18.15 -16.05 8.33
CA ARG A 80 -17.94 -15.63 9.72
C ARG A 80 -17.12 -14.34 9.85
N GLY A 81 -16.62 -13.79 8.73
CA GLY A 81 -15.76 -12.61 8.74
C GLY A 81 -14.36 -12.90 9.26
N LYS A 82 -13.90 -14.15 9.12
CA LYS A 82 -12.57 -14.62 9.49
C LYS A 82 -12.10 -15.66 8.47
N ALA A 83 -10.85 -15.54 8.02
CA ALA A 83 -10.29 -16.51 7.10
C ALA A 83 -10.25 -17.91 7.74
N GLU A 84 -10.78 -18.92 7.04
CA GLU A 84 -10.76 -20.31 7.48
C GLU A 84 -9.32 -20.82 7.61
N ARG A 85 -8.47 -20.42 6.67
CA ARG A 85 -7.06 -20.78 6.57
C ARG A 85 -6.32 -19.87 5.60
N ALA A 86 -4.99 -19.84 5.68
CA ALA A 86 -4.12 -19.23 4.70
C ALA A 86 -3.57 -20.30 3.75
N ILE A 87 -3.78 -20.12 2.45
CA ILE A 87 -3.34 -21.09 1.41
C ILE A 87 -2.40 -20.36 0.46
N ILE A 88 -1.23 -20.90 0.23
CA ILE A 88 -0.29 -20.36 -0.76
C ILE A 88 -0.88 -20.61 -2.15
N PHE A 89 -1.33 -19.54 -2.81
CA PHE A 89 -1.81 -19.60 -4.19
C PHE A 89 -0.65 -19.69 -5.18
N ALA A 90 0.39 -18.89 -4.98
CA ALA A 90 1.60 -18.88 -5.79
C ALA A 90 2.82 -18.57 -4.94
N ASP A 91 3.98 -19.14 -5.31
CA ASP A 91 5.26 -18.97 -4.64
C ASP A 91 6.40 -18.70 -5.64
N GLY A 92 7.57 -18.28 -5.14
CA GLY A 92 8.75 -18.01 -5.95
C GLY A 92 8.66 -16.75 -6.82
N LEU A 93 7.74 -15.84 -6.51
CA LEU A 93 7.55 -14.57 -7.21
C LEU A 93 8.59 -13.52 -6.78
N LYS A 94 8.90 -12.58 -7.68
CA LYS A 94 9.95 -11.56 -7.47
C LYS A 94 9.37 -10.28 -6.85
N ARG A 95 9.17 -10.28 -5.52
CA ARG A 95 8.57 -9.17 -4.76
C ARG A 95 7.19 -8.79 -5.31
N PRO A 96 6.21 -9.69 -5.33
CA PRO A 96 4.85 -9.41 -5.81
C PRO A 96 4.21 -8.33 -4.96
N HIS A 97 3.45 -7.41 -5.58
CA HIS A 97 2.80 -6.32 -4.86
C HIS A 97 1.34 -6.14 -5.25
N GLY A 98 1.04 -5.50 -6.38
CA GLY A 98 -0.33 -5.28 -6.83
C GLY A 98 -0.97 -6.52 -7.42
N LEU A 99 -2.26 -6.71 -7.13
CA LEU A 99 -3.09 -7.82 -7.58
C LEU A 99 -4.32 -7.32 -8.30
N ALA A 100 -4.74 -7.98 -9.36
CA ALA A 100 -6.02 -7.70 -10.00
C ALA A 100 -6.60 -8.95 -10.68
N PHE A 101 -7.88 -9.25 -10.42
CA PHE A 101 -8.61 -10.25 -11.19
C PHE A 101 -9.21 -9.62 -12.44
N PHE A 102 -8.93 -10.21 -13.61
CA PHE A 102 -9.50 -9.72 -14.85
C PHE A 102 -9.62 -10.85 -15.89
N ARG A 103 -10.84 -11.01 -16.48
CA ARG A 103 -11.13 -11.94 -17.59
C ARG A 103 -10.55 -13.34 -17.43
N GLY A 104 -10.79 -13.98 -16.26
CA GLY A 104 -10.35 -15.36 -16.01
C GLY A 104 -8.88 -15.52 -15.65
N PHE A 105 -8.23 -14.42 -15.21
CA PHE A 105 -6.85 -14.43 -14.72
C PHE A 105 -6.72 -13.65 -13.41
N LEU A 106 -5.78 -14.08 -12.58
CA LEU A 106 -5.18 -13.24 -11.55
C LEU A 106 -3.88 -12.65 -12.10
N TYR A 107 -3.83 -11.33 -12.21
CA TYR A 107 -2.63 -10.59 -12.55
C TYR A 107 -1.88 -10.19 -11.29
N VAL A 108 -0.56 -10.29 -11.34
CA VAL A 108 0.34 -9.94 -10.24
C VAL A 108 1.44 -9.04 -10.79
N ALA A 109 1.57 -7.85 -10.22
CA ALA A 109 2.67 -6.95 -10.55
C ALA A 109 3.86 -7.22 -9.62
N GLU A 110 4.95 -7.69 -10.20
CA GLU A 110 6.26 -7.82 -9.58
C GLU A 110 7.09 -6.56 -9.81
N THR A 111 8.19 -6.38 -9.09
CA THR A 111 9.07 -5.20 -9.28
C THR A 111 9.53 -5.03 -10.74
N GLY A 112 9.85 -6.12 -11.44
CA GLY A 112 10.41 -6.10 -12.79
C GLY A 112 9.48 -6.61 -13.89
N ALA A 113 8.25 -7.03 -13.56
CA ALA A 113 7.37 -7.70 -14.51
C ALA A 113 5.89 -7.63 -14.10
N VAL A 114 5.00 -7.96 -15.02
CA VAL A 114 3.64 -8.39 -14.70
C VAL A 114 3.49 -9.82 -15.15
N VAL A 115 3.03 -10.67 -14.23
CA VAL A 115 2.69 -12.07 -14.52
C VAL A 115 1.20 -12.26 -14.34
N ARG A 116 0.61 -13.29 -14.98
CA ARG A 116 -0.79 -13.68 -14.75
C ARG A 116 -0.91 -15.17 -14.61
N PHE A 117 -1.89 -15.59 -13.82
CA PHE A 117 -2.26 -16.97 -13.59
C PHE A 117 -3.65 -17.21 -14.13
N PRO A 118 -3.92 -18.26 -14.92
CA PRO A 118 -5.29 -18.69 -15.19
C PRO A 118 -6.04 -18.89 -13.87
N TYR A 119 -7.25 -18.37 -13.79
CA TYR A 119 -8.07 -18.41 -12.57
C TYR A 119 -9.50 -18.79 -12.90
N ARG A 120 -10.01 -19.80 -12.21
CA ARG A 120 -11.43 -20.16 -12.21
C ARG A 120 -12.03 -19.80 -10.84
N PRO A 121 -13.28 -19.29 -10.77
CA PRO A 121 -13.91 -18.99 -9.49
C PRO A 121 -13.81 -20.18 -8.51
N GLY A 122 -13.22 -19.92 -7.34
CA GLY A 122 -13.01 -20.92 -6.30
C GLY A 122 -11.62 -21.57 -6.29
N ASP A 123 -10.76 -21.33 -7.28
CA ASP A 123 -9.37 -21.79 -7.26
C ASP A 123 -8.60 -21.13 -6.10
N LEU A 124 -7.98 -21.94 -5.24
CA LEU A 124 -7.18 -21.48 -4.10
C LEU A 124 -5.68 -21.77 -4.30
N THR A 125 -5.32 -22.42 -5.41
CA THR A 125 -3.93 -22.70 -5.81
C THR A 125 -3.74 -22.32 -7.26
N GLY A 126 -2.65 -21.62 -7.57
CA GLY A 126 -2.32 -21.20 -8.93
C GLY A 126 -1.50 -22.25 -9.68
N GLY A 127 -1.63 -22.26 -10.99
CA GLY A 127 -0.76 -23.01 -11.89
C GLY A 127 0.52 -22.25 -12.23
N LYS A 128 1.13 -22.61 -13.37
CA LYS A 128 2.30 -21.89 -13.89
C LYS A 128 1.92 -20.48 -14.38
N PRO A 129 2.63 -19.42 -13.95
CA PRO A 129 2.37 -18.08 -14.42
C PRO A 129 2.81 -17.86 -15.87
N GLU A 130 2.12 -16.96 -16.54
CA GLU A 130 2.50 -16.38 -17.83
C GLU A 130 3.03 -14.96 -17.60
N VAL A 131 4.20 -14.64 -18.15
CA VAL A 131 4.75 -13.27 -18.11
C VAL A 131 4.14 -12.46 -19.23
N VAL A 132 3.38 -11.41 -18.91
CA VAL A 132 2.71 -10.53 -19.89
C VAL A 132 3.44 -9.20 -20.11
N VAL A 133 4.07 -8.64 -19.08
CA VAL A 133 4.95 -7.47 -19.22
C VAL A 133 6.32 -7.83 -18.69
N ARG A 134 7.35 -7.56 -19.48
CA ARG A 134 8.76 -7.79 -19.13
C ARG A 134 9.46 -6.45 -18.92
N ASP A 135 10.58 -6.48 -18.21
CA ASP A 135 11.55 -5.38 -18.14
C ASP A 135 10.95 -4.06 -17.62
N LEU A 136 10.02 -4.13 -16.65
CA LEU A 136 9.66 -2.95 -15.89
C LEU A 136 10.90 -2.43 -15.16
N PRO A 137 11.10 -1.09 -15.08
CA PRO A 137 12.30 -0.53 -14.47
C PRO A 137 12.46 -1.01 -13.01
N GLY A 138 13.42 -1.89 -12.76
CA GLY A 138 13.78 -2.39 -11.44
C GLY A 138 14.85 -1.53 -10.76
N GLY A 139 15.18 -1.82 -9.50
CA GLY A 139 16.16 -1.06 -8.71
C GLY A 139 15.62 0.25 -8.15
N GLY A 140 16.43 0.94 -7.33
CA GLY A 140 16.04 2.18 -6.64
C GLY A 140 15.13 1.96 -5.42
N GLY A 141 14.72 3.06 -4.78
CA GLY A 141 13.98 3.03 -3.51
C GLY A 141 12.53 2.56 -3.64
N HIS A 142 11.83 2.95 -4.72
CA HIS A 142 10.42 2.65 -4.92
C HIS A 142 10.23 1.38 -5.75
N TRP A 143 10.16 0.25 -5.08
CA TRP A 143 10.11 -1.09 -5.67
C TRP A 143 8.70 -1.59 -5.99
N THR A 144 7.67 -0.97 -5.39
CA THR A 144 6.27 -1.39 -5.55
C THR A 144 5.77 -1.18 -6.97
N ARG A 145 4.92 -2.08 -7.43
CA ARG A 145 4.17 -1.99 -8.69
C ARG A 145 2.74 -2.33 -8.37
N THR A 146 1.83 -1.43 -8.65
CA THR A 146 0.40 -1.67 -8.47
C THR A 146 -0.27 -1.74 -9.83
N ILE A 147 -1.24 -2.65 -9.96
CA ILE A 147 -1.94 -2.95 -11.19
C ILE A 147 -3.44 -2.76 -11.00
N THR A 148 -4.10 -2.19 -11.98
CA THR A 148 -5.57 -2.12 -12.07
C THR A 148 -6.01 -2.16 -13.52
N PHE A 149 -7.30 -2.46 -13.75
CA PHE A 149 -7.91 -2.45 -15.08
C PHE A 149 -8.96 -1.33 -15.16
N GLY A 150 -8.89 -0.54 -16.22
CA GLY A 150 -9.85 0.53 -16.45
C GLY A 150 -11.17 0.04 -17.10
N PRO A 151 -12.18 0.90 -17.15
CA PRO A 151 -13.49 0.56 -17.77
C PRO A 151 -13.38 0.08 -19.22
N GLY A 152 -12.37 0.59 -19.96
CA GLY A 152 -12.07 0.15 -21.33
C GLY A 152 -11.28 -1.17 -21.42
N GLY A 153 -11.04 -1.86 -20.30
CA GLY A 153 -10.32 -3.12 -20.24
C GLY A 153 -8.80 -3.02 -20.37
N LYS A 154 -8.23 -1.82 -20.46
CA LYS A 154 -6.79 -1.61 -20.46
C LYS A 154 -6.21 -1.84 -19.06
N MET A 155 -4.98 -2.32 -19.02
CA MET A 155 -4.18 -2.54 -17.82
C MET A 155 -3.36 -1.29 -17.51
N TYR A 156 -3.33 -0.86 -16.25
CA TYR A 156 -2.52 0.26 -15.77
C TYR A 156 -1.57 -0.22 -14.68
N VAL A 157 -0.30 0.21 -14.78
CA VAL A 157 0.76 -0.19 -13.86
C VAL A 157 1.49 1.05 -13.37
N SER A 158 1.55 1.23 -12.05
CA SER A 158 2.33 2.30 -11.43
C SER A 158 3.79 1.91 -11.27
N VAL A 159 4.70 2.85 -11.55
CA VAL A 159 6.15 2.68 -11.42
C VAL A 159 6.72 3.89 -10.70
N GLY A 160 7.17 3.71 -9.46
CA GLY A 160 7.76 4.81 -8.68
C GLY A 160 9.14 5.22 -9.15
N SER A 161 9.61 6.36 -8.67
CA SER A 161 10.94 6.89 -8.97
C SER A 161 12.07 5.99 -8.45
N SER A 162 13.27 6.12 -9.01
CA SER A 162 14.46 5.40 -8.54
C SER A 162 15.09 6.05 -7.30
N CYS A 163 14.79 7.31 -7.05
CA CYS A 163 15.44 8.18 -6.06
C CYS A 163 14.42 9.02 -5.29
N ASN A 164 14.89 9.74 -4.29
CA ASN A 164 14.08 10.74 -3.56
C ASN A 164 13.72 11.92 -4.48
N VAL A 165 14.71 12.52 -5.11
CA VAL A 165 14.57 13.57 -6.14
C VAL A 165 15.71 13.47 -7.13
N CYS A 166 15.41 13.27 -8.40
CA CYS A 166 16.37 13.26 -9.52
C CYS A 166 15.62 13.30 -10.86
N GLU A 167 16.34 13.62 -11.92
CA GLU A 167 15.87 13.37 -13.27
C GLU A 167 16.06 11.90 -13.61
N GLU A 168 14.96 11.20 -13.89
CA GLU A 168 14.98 9.79 -14.24
C GLU A 168 15.59 9.55 -15.64
N ARG A 169 16.46 8.56 -15.73
CA ARG A 169 17.00 8.12 -17.04
C ARG A 169 15.98 7.31 -17.84
N ASP A 170 15.17 6.51 -17.16
CA ASP A 170 14.09 5.73 -17.77
C ASP A 170 12.78 6.48 -17.60
N PRO A 171 12.15 6.96 -18.70
CA PRO A 171 10.91 7.74 -18.64
C PRO A 171 9.71 6.95 -18.11
N ARG A 172 9.83 5.63 -17.96
CA ARG A 172 8.79 4.78 -17.38
C ARG A 172 8.76 4.85 -15.84
N ARG A 173 9.72 5.55 -15.21
CA ARG A 173 9.73 5.80 -13.77
C ARG A 173 8.96 7.08 -13.41
N ALA A 174 8.56 7.17 -12.16
CA ALA A 174 7.69 8.25 -11.65
C ALA A 174 6.47 8.45 -12.55
N ALA A 175 5.85 7.33 -12.96
CA ALA A 175 4.86 7.29 -14.02
C ALA A 175 3.79 6.21 -13.77
N ILE A 176 2.68 6.35 -14.47
CA ILE A 176 1.71 5.28 -14.69
C ILE A 176 1.80 4.88 -16.17
N LEU A 177 1.95 3.59 -16.39
CA LEU A 177 2.01 2.95 -17.69
C LEU A 177 0.66 2.33 -18.03
N GLN A 178 0.32 2.26 -19.32
CA GLN A 178 -0.86 1.58 -19.83
C GLN A 178 -0.46 0.50 -20.83
N PHE A 179 -1.16 -0.63 -20.78
CA PHE A 179 -0.98 -1.78 -21.67
C PHE A 179 -2.33 -2.39 -22.08
N GLU A 180 -2.33 -3.22 -23.10
CA GLU A 180 -3.39 -4.21 -23.29
C GLU A 180 -3.30 -5.30 -22.22
N PRO A 181 -4.36 -6.08 -21.97
CA PRO A 181 -4.33 -7.16 -20.97
C PRO A 181 -3.30 -8.25 -21.23
N ASP A 182 -2.88 -8.42 -22.48
CA ASP A 182 -1.81 -9.36 -22.88
C ASP A 182 -0.40 -8.77 -22.72
N GLY A 183 -0.29 -7.53 -22.26
CA GLY A 183 0.96 -6.81 -22.07
C GLY A 183 1.46 -6.07 -23.31
N SER A 184 0.78 -6.18 -24.45
CA SER A 184 1.12 -5.43 -25.67
C SER A 184 0.74 -3.95 -25.56
N GLY A 185 1.17 -3.12 -26.53
CA GLY A 185 0.78 -1.72 -26.65
C GLY A 185 1.25 -0.82 -25.48
N GLY A 186 2.35 -1.19 -24.81
CA GLY A 186 2.87 -0.45 -23.66
C GLY A 186 3.19 1.00 -23.98
N ARG A 187 2.65 1.94 -23.18
CA ARG A 187 2.90 3.38 -23.32
C ARG A 187 2.85 4.12 -21.99
N LEU A 188 3.41 5.31 -21.96
CA LEU A 188 3.24 6.22 -20.82
C LEU A 188 1.81 6.76 -20.82
N PHE A 189 1.11 6.59 -19.69
CA PHE A 189 -0.21 7.18 -19.49
C PHE A 189 -0.12 8.56 -18.80
N ALA A 190 0.66 8.65 -17.70
CA ALA A 190 0.91 9.89 -16.97
C ALA A 190 2.30 9.86 -16.34
N ARG A 191 2.87 11.03 -16.06
CA ARG A 191 4.23 11.17 -15.52
C ARG A 191 4.33 12.23 -14.41
N GLY A 192 5.50 12.31 -13.77
CA GLY A 192 5.75 13.27 -12.70
C GLY A 192 5.00 12.93 -11.41
N ILE A 193 4.73 11.64 -11.21
CA ILE A 193 4.12 11.06 -10.01
C ILE A 193 5.21 10.28 -9.29
N ARG A 194 5.75 10.85 -8.20
CA ARG A 194 6.96 10.32 -7.55
C ARG A 194 6.83 8.86 -7.14
N ASN A 195 5.76 8.52 -6.44
CA ASN A 195 5.54 7.15 -5.96
C ASN A 195 4.05 6.87 -5.76
N ALA A 196 3.35 6.58 -6.86
CA ALA A 196 1.97 6.12 -6.83
C ALA A 196 1.92 4.67 -6.34
N VAL A 197 1.75 4.46 -5.04
CA VAL A 197 1.66 3.10 -4.49
C VAL A 197 0.27 2.52 -4.69
N GLY A 198 -0.80 3.30 -4.48
CA GLY A 198 -2.18 2.90 -4.74
C GLY A 198 -2.70 3.52 -6.03
N ILE A 199 -3.39 2.72 -6.85
CA ILE A 199 -4.15 3.19 -8.02
C ILE A 199 -5.49 2.46 -8.09
N THR A 200 -6.56 3.19 -8.37
CA THR A 200 -7.92 2.62 -8.53
C THR A 200 -8.75 3.47 -9.47
N PHE A 201 -9.80 2.89 -10.04
CA PHE A 201 -10.77 3.63 -10.84
C PHE A 201 -11.98 4.05 -10.00
N HIS A 202 -12.42 5.28 -10.18
CA HIS A 202 -13.68 5.74 -9.60
C HIS A 202 -14.86 4.98 -10.25
N PRO A 203 -15.70 4.29 -9.48
CA PRO A 203 -16.70 3.38 -10.04
C PRO A 203 -17.80 4.08 -10.86
N GLY A 204 -18.06 5.36 -10.58
CA GLY A 204 -19.09 6.13 -11.28
C GLY A 204 -18.57 6.93 -12.47
N THR A 205 -17.38 7.57 -12.36
CA THR A 205 -16.83 8.43 -13.42
C THR A 205 -15.87 7.70 -14.35
N GLY A 206 -15.31 6.57 -13.92
CA GLY A 206 -14.28 5.84 -14.68
C GLY A 206 -12.93 6.57 -14.71
N GLU A 207 -12.71 7.58 -13.88
CA GLU A 207 -11.43 8.27 -13.75
C GLU A 207 -10.44 7.44 -12.93
N LEU A 208 -9.18 7.46 -13.34
CA LEU A 208 -8.09 6.83 -12.58
C LEU A 208 -7.67 7.74 -11.42
N TRP A 209 -7.64 7.19 -10.21
CA TRP A 209 -7.18 7.86 -9.01
C TRP A 209 -5.90 7.20 -8.49
N ALA A 210 -5.00 8.00 -7.91
CA ALA A 210 -3.74 7.52 -7.38
C ALA A 210 -3.37 8.22 -6.07
N THR A 211 -2.73 7.48 -5.16
CA THR A 211 -1.93 8.07 -4.09
C THR A 211 -0.58 8.49 -4.63
N ASP A 212 0.06 9.51 -4.06
CA ASP A 212 1.42 9.89 -4.40
C ASP A 212 2.17 10.40 -3.17
N ASN A 213 3.28 9.75 -2.87
CA ASN A 213 4.14 10.10 -1.73
C ASN A 213 5.10 11.22 -2.13
N GLY A 214 5.08 12.34 -1.41
CA GLY A 214 5.99 13.47 -1.58
C GLY A 214 7.45 13.12 -1.32
N ARG A 215 8.39 13.99 -1.75
CA ARG A 215 9.82 13.77 -1.49
C ARG A 215 10.15 13.97 0.00
N ASP A 216 11.21 13.30 0.46
CA ASP A 216 11.71 13.40 1.81
C ASP A 216 12.67 14.60 1.97
N TRP A 217 12.95 14.98 3.23
CA TRP A 217 14.02 15.89 3.65
C TRP A 217 13.81 17.38 3.33
N LEU A 218 12.56 17.83 3.28
CA LEU A 218 12.21 19.26 3.20
C LEU A 218 11.50 19.76 4.47
N GLY A 219 11.76 19.12 5.61
CA GLY A 219 11.14 19.43 6.90
C GLY A 219 9.89 18.59 7.17
N ASP A 220 9.25 18.82 8.31
CA ASP A 220 8.14 18.01 8.81
C ASP A 220 6.85 18.21 8.01
N ASP A 221 6.58 19.44 7.58
CA ASP A 221 5.27 19.81 7.05
C ASP A 221 5.27 20.03 5.53
N PHE A 222 6.40 19.75 4.85
CA PHE A 222 6.52 19.91 3.41
C PHE A 222 7.42 18.82 2.79
N PRO A 223 7.10 18.38 1.56
CA PRO A 223 5.87 18.64 0.80
C PRO A 223 4.71 17.77 1.29
N PRO A 224 3.45 18.15 1.03
CA PRO A 224 2.30 17.29 1.29
C PRO A 224 2.36 16.03 0.44
N ASP A 225 1.84 14.94 0.97
CA ASP A 225 1.44 13.79 0.17
C ASP A 225 0.15 14.12 -0.61
N ARG A 226 -0.15 13.37 -1.66
CA ARG A 226 -1.22 13.75 -2.59
C ARG A 226 -2.15 12.60 -2.95
N ILE A 227 -3.42 12.95 -3.24
CA ILE A 227 -4.35 12.14 -4.01
C ILE A 227 -4.55 12.81 -5.36
N LEU A 228 -4.40 12.07 -6.43
CA LEU A 228 -4.44 12.55 -7.80
C LEU A 228 -5.61 11.95 -8.56
N VAL A 229 -6.31 12.77 -9.36
CA VAL A 229 -7.12 12.29 -10.49
C VAL A 229 -6.19 12.25 -11.69
N VAL A 230 -5.87 11.05 -12.15
CA VAL A 230 -4.81 10.85 -13.15
C VAL A 230 -5.38 10.90 -14.57
N LYS A 231 -4.95 11.89 -15.32
CA LYS A 231 -5.36 12.13 -16.72
C LYS A 231 -4.28 11.70 -17.70
N GLU A 232 -4.71 11.18 -18.83
CA GLU A 232 -3.81 10.81 -19.92
C GLU A 232 -2.96 11.99 -20.40
N GLY A 233 -1.67 11.75 -20.58
CA GLY A 233 -0.69 12.75 -21.04
C GLY A 233 -0.30 13.78 -19.96
N ALA A 234 -0.95 13.80 -18.80
CA ALA A 234 -0.68 14.79 -17.75
C ALA A 234 0.68 14.57 -17.06
N HIS A 235 1.24 15.68 -16.56
CA HIS A 235 2.44 15.70 -15.73
C HIS A 235 2.11 16.29 -14.35
N TYR A 236 2.45 15.55 -13.27
CA TYR A 236 2.10 15.90 -11.89
C TYR A 236 3.23 16.55 -11.09
N GLY A 237 4.28 16.99 -11.77
CA GLY A 237 5.29 17.92 -11.26
C GLY A 237 6.62 17.30 -10.89
N TRP A 238 6.68 16.14 -10.25
CA TRP A 238 7.96 15.56 -9.83
C TRP A 238 8.89 15.30 -11.02
N PRO A 239 10.22 15.61 -10.93
CA PRO A 239 10.96 16.05 -9.76
C PRO A 239 10.98 17.58 -9.56
N TYR A 240 10.41 18.36 -10.44
CA TYR A 240 10.58 19.82 -10.52
C TYR A 240 9.64 20.61 -9.61
N CYS A 241 8.51 20.01 -9.21
CA CYS A 241 7.47 20.69 -8.46
C CYS A 241 6.86 19.78 -7.39
N ASN A 242 6.54 20.37 -6.25
CA ASN A 242 5.91 19.74 -5.10
C ASN A 242 4.48 20.28 -4.87
N GLY A 243 3.61 19.49 -4.22
CA GLY A 243 2.28 19.92 -3.83
C GLY A 243 1.50 20.60 -4.96
N ARG A 244 0.96 21.78 -4.68
CA ARG A 244 0.23 22.62 -5.65
C ARG A 244 1.18 23.54 -6.42
N ARG A 245 2.11 22.94 -7.20
CA ARG A 245 3.00 23.67 -8.13
C ARG A 245 4.12 24.48 -7.45
N VAL A 246 4.49 24.15 -6.21
CA VAL A 246 5.65 24.76 -5.56
C VAL A 246 6.92 24.24 -6.21
N PRO A 247 7.80 25.12 -6.75
CA PRO A 247 9.07 24.67 -7.33
C PRO A 247 9.93 23.91 -6.29
N ASP A 248 10.55 22.84 -6.73
CA ASP A 248 11.49 22.08 -5.90
C ASP A 248 12.76 22.92 -5.62
N PRO A 249 13.31 22.89 -4.39
CA PRO A 249 14.47 23.72 -4.07
C PRO A 249 15.76 23.33 -4.83
N ASP A 250 15.89 22.07 -5.25
CA ASP A 250 17.08 21.56 -5.93
C ASP A 250 16.94 21.56 -7.46
N LEU A 251 15.76 21.13 -7.95
CA LEU A 251 15.51 20.94 -9.39
C LEU A 251 14.35 21.81 -9.93
N GLY A 252 13.87 22.77 -9.15
CA GLY A 252 12.67 23.54 -9.44
C GLY A 252 12.71 24.26 -10.80
N ARG A 253 11.58 24.18 -11.52
CA ARG A 253 11.35 24.88 -12.80
C ARG A 253 10.05 25.68 -12.70
N PRO A 254 10.09 26.94 -12.23
CA PRO A 254 8.88 27.72 -11.89
C PRO A 254 7.84 27.82 -13.02
N ASP A 255 8.29 28.07 -14.25
CA ASP A 255 7.38 28.18 -15.40
C ASP A 255 6.79 26.83 -15.81
N PHE A 256 7.56 25.76 -15.72
CA PHE A 256 7.05 24.42 -15.92
C PHE A 256 6.02 24.05 -14.84
N CYS A 257 6.25 24.42 -13.59
CA CYS A 257 5.32 24.13 -12.48
C CYS A 257 3.93 24.71 -12.73
N LYS A 258 3.84 25.88 -13.38
CA LYS A 258 2.55 26.49 -13.75
C LYS A 258 1.71 25.64 -14.70
N THR A 259 2.33 24.76 -15.48
CA THR A 259 1.68 23.90 -16.47
C THR A 259 1.26 22.53 -15.93
N THR A 260 1.75 22.13 -14.76
CA THR A 260 1.50 20.79 -14.20
C THR A 260 0.06 20.61 -13.71
N ALA A 261 -0.43 19.38 -13.71
CA ALA A 261 -1.73 19.05 -13.14
C ALA A 261 -1.72 19.23 -11.61
N LEU A 262 -2.83 19.74 -11.06
CA LEU A 262 -3.00 19.91 -9.62
C LEU A 262 -3.46 18.59 -8.96
N PRO A 263 -3.10 18.35 -7.68
CA PRO A 263 -3.68 17.27 -6.90
C PRO A 263 -5.17 17.54 -6.63
N ALA A 264 -5.95 16.48 -6.53
CA ALA A 264 -7.33 16.53 -6.07
C ALA A 264 -7.41 16.85 -4.57
N VAL A 265 -6.54 16.19 -3.78
CA VAL A 265 -6.44 16.39 -2.33
C VAL A 265 -4.96 16.41 -1.93
N GLU A 266 -4.60 17.27 -1.00
CA GLU A 266 -3.33 17.23 -0.28
C GLU A 266 -3.55 16.61 1.10
N ILE A 267 -2.65 15.73 1.49
CA ILE A 267 -2.62 15.05 2.77
C ILE A 267 -1.41 15.56 3.55
N GLN A 268 -1.48 15.56 4.88
CA GLN A 268 -0.37 15.94 5.74
C GLN A 268 0.93 15.28 5.27
N ALA A 269 2.00 16.08 5.18
CA ALA A 269 3.31 15.67 4.69
C ALA A 269 3.81 14.40 5.40
N HIS A 270 4.38 13.50 4.60
CA HIS A 270 5.03 12.26 5.02
C HIS A 270 4.11 11.23 5.69
N SER A 271 2.78 11.33 5.52
CA SER A 271 1.82 10.34 6.03
C SER A 271 1.91 9.00 5.29
N ALA A 272 2.56 8.98 4.12
CA ALA A 272 2.77 7.82 3.25
C ALA A 272 1.45 7.13 2.85
N PRO A 273 0.58 7.79 2.05
CA PRO A 273 -0.62 7.16 1.52
C PRO A 273 -0.26 6.01 0.58
N LEU A 274 -0.82 4.83 0.81
CA LEU A 274 -0.55 3.63 0.03
C LEU A 274 -1.81 3.17 -0.71
N GLY A 275 -2.50 2.13 -0.23
CA GLY A 275 -3.71 1.63 -0.86
C GLY A 275 -4.89 2.57 -0.73
N LEU A 276 -5.79 2.55 -1.72
CA LEU A 276 -7.01 3.35 -1.71
C LEU A 276 -8.16 2.59 -2.39
N THR A 277 -9.38 2.81 -1.90
CA THR A 277 -10.59 2.23 -2.50
C THR A 277 -11.79 3.16 -2.37
N PHE A 278 -12.64 3.21 -3.39
CA PHE A 278 -13.98 3.77 -3.25
C PHE A 278 -14.90 2.74 -2.61
N TYR A 279 -15.60 3.12 -1.56
CA TYR A 279 -16.51 2.20 -0.88
C TYR A 279 -17.76 1.94 -1.72
N THR A 280 -17.89 0.71 -2.20
CA THR A 280 -19.04 0.25 -3.02
C THR A 280 -19.92 -0.76 -2.30
N GLY A 281 -19.58 -1.08 -1.04
CA GLY A 281 -20.31 -2.06 -0.24
C GLY A 281 -21.70 -1.57 0.20
N GLY A 282 -22.50 -2.50 0.65
CA GLY A 282 -23.84 -2.23 1.20
C GLY A 282 -23.91 -2.31 2.73
N MET A 283 -22.80 -2.66 3.41
CA MET A 283 -22.79 -2.87 4.86
C MET A 283 -22.75 -1.55 5.65
N PHE A 284 -22.02 -0.56 5.17
CA PHE A 284 -21.88 0.73 5.87
C PHE A 284 -23.11 1.61 5.63
N PRO A 285 -23.39 2.59 6.50
CA PRO A 285 -24.43 3.60 6.28
C PRO A 285 -24.31 4.27 4.91
N ALA A 286 -25.43 4.74 4.40
CA ALA A 286 -25.54 5.26 3.02
C ALA A 286 -24.59 6.44 2.74
N GLU A 287 -24.27 7.25 3.76
CA GLU A 287 -23.34 8.40 3.69
C GLU A 287 -21.89 8.02 3.41
N TYR A 288 -21.53 6.73 3.56
CA TYR A 288 -20.18 6.24 3.24
C TYR A 288 -20.07 5.73 1.81
N ARG A 289 -21.20 5.54 1.13
CA ARG A 289 -21.20 4.95 -0.22
C ARG A 289 -20.63 5.90 -1.25
N GLY A 290 -19.62 5.43 -1.96
CA GLY A 290 -18.88 6.21 -2.94
C GLY A 290 -17.72 7.01 -2.36
N ASP A 291 -17.56 7.08 -1.04
CA ASP A 291 -16.42 7.75 -0.42
C ASP A 291 -15.11 7.01 -0.64
N LEU A 292 -14.02 7.77 -0.67
CA LEU A 292 -12.68 7.24 -0.85
C LEU A 292 -12.04 6.95 0.52
N PHE A 293 -11.58 5.71 0.72
CA PHE A 293 -10.79 5.30 1.87
C PHE A 293 -9.33 5.13 1.47
N VAL A 294 -8.40 5.58 2.32
CA VAL A 294 -6.96 5.57 2.05
C VAL A 294 -6.20 5.07 3.26
N GLY A 295 -5.31 4.09 3.05
CA GLY A 295 -4.37 3.63 4.06
C GLY A 295 -3.16 4.56 4.15
N LEU A 296 -2.91 5.14 5.32
CA LEU A 296 -1.72 5.94 5.61
C LEU A 296 -0.73 5.09 6.40
N HIS A 297 0.36 4.69 5.74
CA HIS A 297 1.35 3.77 6.30
C HIS A 297 2.17 4.35 7.44
N GLY A 298 2.27 5.68 7.50
CA GLY A 298 2.94 6.42 8.56
C GLY A 298 4.35 6.86 8.25
N SER A 299 4.70 7.98 8.84
CA SER A 299 5.96 8.70 8.61
C SER A 299 7.16 7.98 9.23
N TRP A 300 8.33 8.21 8.64
CA TRP A 300 9.62 7.79 9.18
C TRP A 300 10.60 8.97 9.32
N ASN A 301 10.33 10.08 8.64
CA ASN A 301 11.21 11.26 8.50
C ASN A 301 10.58 12.55 9.08
N ARG A 302 9.74 12.41 10.12
CA ARG A 302 9.18 13.54 10.88
C ARG A 302 9.66 13.52 12.34
N SER A 303 9.81 14.68 12.96
CA SER A 303 10.06 14.82 14.39
C SER A 303 8.86 14.33 15.23
N VAL A 304 7.63 14.62 14.78
CA VAL A 304 6.39 14.06 15.32
C VAL A 304 5.76 13.17 14.28
N GLN A 305 5.63 11.88 14.60
CA GLN A 305 5.07 10.88 13.69
C GLN A 305 3.61 11.18 13.32
N THR A 306 3.25 10.88 12.07
CA THR A 306 1.89 11.03 11.54
C THR A 306 1.55 9.87 10.59
N GLY A 307 0.27 9.78 10.18
CA GLY A 307 -0.25 8.64 9.43
C GLY A 307 -0.60 7.49 10.37
N TYR A 308 -0.26 6.25 10.03
CA TYR A 308 -0.58 5.03 10.80
C TYR A 308 -2.08 4.91 11.06
N LYS A 309 -2.90 5.17 10.04
CA LYS A 309 -4.36 5.22 10.15
C LYS A 309 -5.04 5.00 8.79
N ILE A 310 -6.33 4.79 8.81
CA ILE A 310 -7.18 4.88 7.63
C ILE A 310 -7.92 6.21 7.68
N ILE A 311 -7.88 6.95 6.59
CA ILE A 311 -8.69 8.16 6.41
C ILE A 311 -9.85 7.89 5.45
N ARG A 312 -10.95 8.63 5.63
CA ARG A 312 -12.07 8.76 4.72
C ARG A 312 -12.00 10.12 4.03
N ILE A 313 -12.24 10.16 2.75
CA ILE A 313 -12.43 11.39 1.97
C ILE A 313 -13.86 11.34 1.46
N PRO A 314 -14.80 12.13 2.06
CA PRO A 314 -16.19 12.18 1.60
C PRO A 314 -16.26 12.65 0.14
N MET A 315 -17.05 11.97 -0.68
CA MET A 315 -17.23 12.29 -2.09
C MET A 315 -18.63 12.88 -2.33
N ARG A 316 -18.70 14.08 -2.89
CA ARG A 316 -19.96 14.72 -3.23
C ARG A 316 -20.02 15.01 -4.72
N GLY A 317 -20.86 14.29 -5.45
CA GLY A 317 -20.96 14.45 -6.90
C GLY A 317 -19.65 14.27 -7.66
N GLY A 318 -18.78 13.35 -7.20
CA GLY A 318 -17.46 13.11 -7.77
C GLY A 318 -16.35 14.09 -7.28
N THR A 319 -16.70 15.07 -6.44
CA THR A 319 -15.74 16.02 -5.87
C THR A 319 -15.30 15.57 -4.48
N PRO A 320 -13.98 15.47 -4.20
CA PRO A 320 -13.48 15.09 -2.88
C PRO A 320 -13.68 16.23 -1.86
N GLY A 321 -14.11 15.87 -0.65
CA GLY A 321 -14.18 16.73 0.52
C GLY A 321 -12.85 16.76 1.29
N VAL A 322 -12.93 17.24 2.53
CA VAL A 322 -11.78 17.28 3.45
C VAL A 322 -11.54 15.86 4.00
N PRO A 323 -10.29 15.39 4.03
CA PRO A 323 -9.96 14.11 4.65
C PRO A 323 -10.33 14.06 6.14
N GLU A 324 -10.93 12.97 6.58
CA GLU A 324 -11.35 12.71 7.96
C GLU A 324 -10.68 11.42 8.47
N ASP A 325 -10.35 11.37 9.77
CA ASP A 325 -9.89 10.15 10.41
C ASP A 325 -11.04 9.12 10.47
N PHE A 326 -10.78 7.91 9.99
CA PHE A 326 -11.77 6.82 10.02
C PHE A 326 -11.40 5.71 11.00
N ALA A 327 -10.17 5.18 10.92
CA ALA A 327 -9.65 4.21 11.87
C ALA A 327 -8.27 4.65 12.34
N THR A 328 -8.11 4.87 13.65
CA THR A 328 -6.87 5.35 14.27
C THR A 328 -6.47 4.45 15.44
N GLY A 329 -5.22 4.58 15.93
CA GLY A 329 -4.74 3.85 17.10
C GLY A 329 -3.57 2.90 16.82
N TRP A 330 -3.14 2.70 15.57
CA TRP A 330 -1.91 1.95 15.26
C TRP A 330 -0.64 2.63 15.77
N LEU A 331 -0.68 3.96 15.95
CA LEU A 331 0.37 4.74 16.61
C LEU A 331 -0.08 5.10 18.01
N GLN A 332 0.74 4.73 19.02
CA GLN A 332 0.55 5.06 20.43
C GLN A 332 1.78 5.83 20.93
N GLY A 333 1.59 7.12 21.19
CA GLY A 333 2.73 8.02 21.46
C GLY A 333 3.68 8.06 20.27
N SER A 334 4.91 7.62 20.47
CA SER A 334 5.92 7.51 19.40
C SER A 334 6.12 6.07 18.90
N GLN A 335 5.28 5.12 19.31
CA GLN A 335 5.43 3.71 18.94
C GLN A 335 4.24 3.25 18.08
N ALA A 336 4.55 2.84 16.85
CA ALA A 336 3.58 2.21 15.98
C ALA A 336 3.62 0.69 16.19
N TRP A 337 2.52 0.08 16.60
CA TRP A 337 2.39 -1.37 16.70
C TRP A 337 1.94 -2.01 15.38
N GLY A 338 1.32 -1.25 14.50
CA GLY A 338 0.93 -1.67 13.16
C GLY A 338 1.14 -0.56 12.13
N ARG A 339 1.03 -0.92 10.86
CA ARG A 339 1.17 -0.02 9.71
C ARG A 339 0.18 -0.42 8.63
N PRO A 340 -0.97 0.27 8.51
CA PRO A 340 -1.94 0.01 7.44
C PRO A 340 -1.31 0.19 6.06
N VAL A 341 -1.57 -0.75 5.15
CA VAL A 341 -1.01 -0.72 3.79
C VAL A 341 -2.09 -0.53 2.76
N ASP A 342 -3.00 -1.48 2.65
CA ASP A 342 -4.06 -1.48 1.65
C ASP A 342 -5.43 -1.52 2.31
N VAL A 343 -6.40 -0.95 1.63
CA VAL A 343 -7.80 -0.95 2.04
C VAL A 343 -8.67 -1.30 0.84
N ILE A 344 -9.51 -2.32 0.97
CA ILE A 344 -10.43 -2.74 -0.09
C ILE A 344 -11.82 -3.07 0.47
N THR A 345 -12.84 -3.00 -0.38
CA THR A 345 -14.19 -3.47 -0.05
C THR A 345 -14.31 -4.96 -0.35
N GLY A 346 -14.69 -5.75 0.65
CA GLY A 346 -14.98 -7.17 0.49
C GLY A 346 -16.33 -7.46 -0.15
N LYS A 347 -16.55 -8.71 -0.54
CA LYS A 347 -17.82 -9.16 -1.10
C LYS A 347 -19.00 -9.04 -0.12
N ASP A 348 -18.72 -9.16 1.18
CA ASP A 348 -19.68 -8.98 2.27
C ASP A 348 -20.01 -7.51 2.57
N GLY A 349 -19.34 -6.56 1.90
CA GLY A 349 -19.49 -5.13 2.08
C GLY A 349 -18.68 -4.54 3.24
N ALA A 350 -17.88 -5.33 3.96
CA ALA A 350 -16.93 -4.81 4.94
C ALA A 350 -15.69 -4.20 4.25
N LEU A 351 -14.94 -3.36 4.97
CA LEU A 351 -13.60 -2.97 4.56
C LEU A 351 -12.56 -3.93 5.15
N TYR A 352 -11.61 -4.31 4.32
CA TYR A 352 -10.46 -5.11 4.70
C TYR A 352 -9.20 -4.25 4.65
N VAL A 353 -8.37 -4.33 5.69
CA VAL A 353 -7.14 -3.54 5.83
C VAL A 353 -5.97 -4.49 6.07
N SER A 354 -4.96 -4.44 5.21
CA SER A 354 -3.71 -5.16 5.44
C SER A 354 -2.74 -4.33 6.27
N ASP A 355 -1.95 -5.00 7.11
CA ASP A 355 -0.95 -4.42 7.99
C ASP A 355 0.35 -5.22 7.91
N ASP A 356 1.38 -4.64 7.29
CA ASP A 356 2.65 -5.32 7.03
C ASP A 356 3.56 -5.41 8.26
N ARG A 357 3.32 -4.57 9.28
CA ARG A 357 4.06 -4.62 10.53
C ARG A 357 3.45 -5.62 11.51
N ALA A 358 2.13 -5.62 11.68
CA ALA A 358 1.43 -6.55 12.55
C ALA A 358 1.29 -7.96 11.93
N GLY A 359 1.53 -8.10 10.61
CA GLY A 359 1.40 -9.37 9.89
C GLY A 359 -0.04 -9.86 9.79
N ARG A 360 -0.99 -8.93 9.67
CA ARG A 360 -2.43 -9.20 9.77
C ARG A 360 -3.22 -8.58 8.63
N ILE A 361 -4.43 -9.08 8.48
CA ILE A 361 -5.52 -8.42 7.77
C ILE A 361 -6.65 -8.23 8.75
N TYR A 362 -7.17 -7.02 8.82
CA TYR A 362 -8.33 -6.66 9.62
C TYR A 362 -9.57 -6.55 8.74
N ARG A 363 -10.73 -6.82 9.36
CA ARG A 363 -12.05 -6.61 8.79
C ARG A 363 -12.78 -5.56 9.60
N ILE A 364 -13.19 -4.45 8.96
CA ILE A 364 -13.98 -3.39 9.57
C ILE A 364 -15.42 -3.58 9.10
N ALA A 365 -16.32 -3.81 10.05
CA ALA A 365 -17.73 -4.03 9.82
C ALA A 365 -18.57 -2.98 10.54
N TYR A 366 -19.76 -2.73 10.01
CA TYR A 366 -20.78 -1.89 10.67
C TYR A 366 -21.97 -2.75 11.09
N SER A 367 -22.49 -2.52 12.28
CA SER A 367 -23.75 -3.11 12.73
C SER A 367 -24.55 -2.07 13.51
N THR A 368 -25.77 -1.83 13.08
CA THR A 368 -26.76 -1.19 13.94
C THR A 368 -27.12 -2.18 15.04
N ARG A 369 -26.73 -1.91 16.27
CA ARG A 369 -27.33 -2.58 17.43
C ARG A 369 -28.59 -1.86 17.85
#